data_7c6a28a23aeba51ed38cec25e5162e26
#
_entry.id   7c6a28a23aeba51ed38cec25e5162e26
#
_cell.length_a   1.000
_cell.length_b   1.000
_cell.length_c   1.000
_cell.angle_alpha   90.00
_cell.angle_beta   90.00
_cell.angle_gamma   90.00
#
_symmetry.space_group_name_H-M   'P 1'
#
loop_
_entity.id
_entity.type
_entity.pdbx_description
1 polymer ?
#
loop_
_entity_poly.entity_id
_entity_poly.type
_entity_poly.pdbx_seq_one_letter_code
_entity_poly.pdbx_strand_id
1 'polypeptide(L)'
;MGTLKVTGLLETKREQHPVSLWEYERYWERRDDMNCRTAEGMVNRYISHDLPVDEMEEFLDHIQNCSSCYDELETYFIVHEAMQQLNEDSGESVLDFRDLLKQDIRKSRRYICKKKLYRFCIGAMICLLIVALAAFLVYVMMQTVHVL
;
A
#
# COMPACT_ATOMS: atom_id res chain seq x y z
N MET A 1 18.27 -47.27 12.24
CA MET A 1 19.15 -46.25 12.83
C MET A 1 19.51 -45.27 11.74
N GLY A 2 19.02 -44.03 11.81
CA GLY A 2 19.26 -43.01 10.80
C GLY A 2 18.34 -41.83 11.06
N THR A 3 18.72 -41.00 12.00
CA THR A 3 18.04 -39.75 12.38
C THR A 3 18.22 -38.70 11.31
N LEU A 4 17.17 -38.36 10.56
CA LEU A 4 17.12 -37.22 9.69
C LEU A 4 16.74 -35.96 10.49
N LYS A 5 17.73 -35.14 10.70
CA LYS A 5 17.67 -33.85 11.33
C LYS A 5 17.16 -32.85 10.27
N VAL A 6 15.88 -32.46 10.34
CA VAL A 6 15.33 -31.34 9.55
C VAL A 6 15.50 -30.09 10.39
N THR A 7 16.60 -29.40 10.17
CA THR A 7 16.81 -28.02 10.63
C THR A 7 16.96 -27.14 9.41
N GLY A 8 15.98 -26.32 9.16
CA GLY A 8 16.01 -25.35 8.06
C GLY A 8 14.82 -24.41 8.12
N LEU A 9 14.61 -23.76 9.27
CA LEU A 9 13.83 -22.53 9.33
C LEU A 9 14.62 -21.47 8.57
N LEU A 10 14.25 -21.23 7.33
CA LEU A 10 14.63 -20.02 6.62
C LEU A 10 13.70 -18.89 7.09
N GLU A 11 14.10 -18.30 8.18
CA GLU A 11 13.66 -16.99 8.62
C GLU A 11 14.18 -15.97 7.59
N THR A 12 13.39 -15.71 6.56
CA THR A 12 13.62 -14.58 5.67
C THR A 12 13.33 -13.29 6.42
N LYS A 13 14.34 -12.87 7.19
CA LYS A 13 14.46 -11.52 7.69
C LYS A 13 14.36 -10.58 6.48
N ARG A 14 13.21 -9.94 6.33
CA ARG A 14 13.00 -8.87 5.35
C ARG A 14 13.89 -7.71 5.78
N GLU A 15 15.11 -7.67 5.24
CA GLU A 15 16.00 -6.53 5.40
C GLU A 15 15.31 -5.30 4.81
N GLN A 16 14.92 -4.40 5.69
CA GLN A 16 14.50 -3.05 5.33
C GLN A 16 15.76 -2.30 4.88
N HIS A 17 16.12 -2.43 3.60
CA HIS A 17 17.12 -1.55 3.00
C HIS A 17 16.61 -0.11 3.05
N PRO A 18 17.40 0.85 3.53
CA PRO A 18 17.09 2.26 3.34
C PRO A 18 17.11 2.52 1.83
N VAL A 19 15.93 2.80 1.28
CA VAL A 19 15.77 3.19 -0.13
C VAL A 19 16.64 4.42 -0.40
N SER A 20 17.64 4.27 -1.25
CA SER A 20 18.51 5.35 -1.68
C SER A 20 17.73 6.38 -2.52
N LEU A 21 18.16 7.63 -2.50
CA LEU A 21 17.50 8.74 -3.24
C LEU A 21 17.30 8.42 -4.74
N TRP A 22 18.25 7.71 -5.36
CA TRP A 22 18.15 7.29 -6.77
C TRP A 22 17.11 6.18 -6.99
N GLU A 23 16.82 5.39 -6.00
CA GLU A 23 15.77 4.37 -6.02
C GLU A 23 14.38 5.02 -5.88
N TYR A 24 14.32 6.12 -5.12
CA TYR A 24 13.13 6.97 -5.02
C TYR A 24 12.83 7.70 -6.34
N GLU A 25 13.82 8.27 -7.03
CA GLU A 25 13.64 8.90 -8.35
C GLU A 25 13.20 7.89 -9.41
N ARG A 26 13.79 6.70 -9.43
CA ARG A 26 13.39 5.61 -10.33
C ARG A 26 11.98 5.10 -10.05
N TYR A 27 11.50 5.22 -8.83
CA TYR A 27 10.13 4.90 -8.45
C TYR A 27 9.12 5.87 -9.12
N TRP A 28 9.45 7.16 -9.20
CA TRP A 28 8.61 8.15 -9.87
C TRP A 28 8.63 8.02 -11.40
N GLU A 29 9.75 7.67 -11.97
CA GLU A 29 9.92 7.47 -13.42
C GLU A 29 9.19 6.20 -13.91
N ARG A 30 8.99 5.22 -13.03
CA ARG A 30 8.27 3.96 -13.32
C ARG A 30 6.74 4.08 -13.17
N ARG A 31 6.26 5.23 -12.70
CA ARG A 31 4.83 5.44 -12.42
C ARG A 31 3.97 5.59 -13.68
N ASP A 32 4.56 5.80 -14.85
CA ASP A 32 3.83 6.10 -16.07
C ASP A 32 3.42 4.88 -16.92
N ASP A 33 3.82 3.65 -16.56
CA ASP A 33 3.57 2.49 -17.44
C ASP A 33 3.27 1.17 -16.71
N MET A 34 2.22 1.14 -15.87
CA MET A 34 1.65 -0.15 -15.55
C MET A 34 0.97 -0.70 -16.80
N ASN A 35 1.59 -1.70 -17.44
CA ASN A 35 0.97 -2.39 -18.57
C ASN A 35 -0.04 -3.44 -18.11
N CYS A 36 -0.96 -3.84 -19.00
CA CYS A 36 -2.01 -4.81 -18.70
C CYS A 36 -1.45 -6.12 -18.14
N ARG A 37 -0.34 -6.61 -18.68
CA ARG A 37 0.28 -7.86 -18.20
C ARG A 37 0.75 -7.78 -16.74
N THR A 38 1.23 -6.63 -16.31
CA THR A 38 1.61 -6.40 -14.91
C THR A 38 0.37 -6.32 -14.04
N ALA A 39 -0.68 -5.63 -14.51
CA ALA A 39 -1.96 -5.53 -13.80
C ALA A 39 -2.61 -6.91 -13.62
N GLU A 40 -2.65 -7.75 -14.66
CA GLU A 40 -3.14 -9.14 -14.59
C GLU A 40 -2.43 -9.95 -13.50
N GLY A 41 -1.09 -9.83 -13.40
CA GLY A 41 -0.31 -10.49 -12.35
C GLY A 41 -0.63 -10.00 -10.93
N MET A 42 -1.22 -8.82 -10.78
CA MET A 42 -1.57 -8.24 -9.48
C MET A 42 -3.00 -8.56 -9.03
N VAL A 43 -3.89 -9.02 -9.93
CA VAL A 43 -5.30 -9.29 -9.63
C VAL A 43 -5.47 -10.24 -8.43
N ASN A 44 -4.78 -11.37 -8.43
CA ASN A 44 -4.87 -12.34 -7.33
C ASN A 44 -4.35 -11.77 -6.00
N ARG A 45 -3.26 -11.00 -6.04
CA ARG A 45 -2.70 -10.35 -4.85
C ARG A 45 -3.62 -9.25 -4.30
N TYR A 46 -4.32 -8.54 -5.18
CA TYR A 46 -5.33 -7.56 -4.79
C TYR A 46 -6.50 -8.23 -4.08
N ILE A 47 -7.07 -9.29 -4.65
CA ILE A 47 -8.19 -10.04 -4.09
C ILE A 47 -7.83 -10.67 -2.74
N SER A 48 -6.61 -11.19 -2.60
CA SER A 48 -6.09 -11.76 -1.35
C SER A 48 -5.65 -10.71 -0.32
N HIS A 49 -5.83 -9.40 -0.60
CA HIS A 49 -5.39 -8.28 0.25
C HIS A 49 -3.88 -8.29 0.59
N ASP A 50 -3.07 -8.90 -0.27
CA ASP A 50 -1.60 -9.00 -0.12
C ASP A 50 -0.84 -8.03 -1.02
N LEU A 51 -1.46 -6.95 -1.44
CA LEU A 51 -0.85 -5.93 -2.27
C LEU A 51 -0.34 -4.76 -1.41
N PRO A 52 0.95 -4.37 -1.49
CA PRO A 52 1.48 -3.19 -0.84
C PRO A 52 0.73 -1.94 -1.29
N VAL A 53 0.63 -0.94 -0.40
CA VAL A 53 -0.18 0.27 -0.66
C VAL A 53 0.27 1.03 -1.91
N ASP A 54 1.57 1.05 -2.15
CA ASP A 54 2.14 1.78 -3.28
C ASP A 54 1.83 1.06 -4.61
N GLU A 55 1.96 -0.27 -4.66
CA GLU A 55 1.55 -1.10 -5.80
C GLU A 55 0.02 -1.11 -5.99
N MET A 56 -0.75 -1.09 -4.90
CA MET A 56 -2.22 -1.03 -4.92
C MET A 56 -2.72 0.28 -5.57
N GLU A 57 -2.04 1.40 -5.33
CA GLU A 57 -2.40 2.67 -5.95
C GLU A 57 -2.22 2.63 -7.47
N GLU A 58 -1.05 2.17 -7.94
CA GLU A 58 -0.76 2.04 -9.37
C GLU A 58 -1.72 1.06 -10.06
N PHE A 59 -1.99 -0.07 -9.42
CA PHE A 59 -2.98 -1.05 -9.88
C PHE A 59 -4.37 -0.44 -10.03
N LEU A 60 -4.88 0.24 -9.00
CA LEU A 60 -6.21 0.84 -9.04
C LEU A 60 -6.31 2.00 -10.04
N ASP A 61 -5.23 2.72 -10.29
CA ASP A 61 -5.20 3.76 -11.32
C ASP A 61 -5.25 3.12 -12.72
N HIS A 62 -4.50 2.05 -12.96
CA HIS A 62 -4.58 1.30 -14.21
C HIS A 62 -5.98 0.73 -14.47
N ILE A 63 -6.56 0.05 -13.48
CA ILE A 63 -7.91 -0.55 -13.57
C ILE A 63 -9.00 0.49 -13.90
N GLN A 64 -8.88 1.73 -13.44
CA GLN A 64 -9.85 2.79 -13.78
C GLN A 64 -9.74 3.26 -15.23
N ASN A 65 -8.57 3.17 -15.82
CA ASN A 65 -8.27 3.67 -17.15
C ASN A 65 -8.29 2.56 -18.22
N CYS A 66 -8.31 1.29 -17.82
CA CYS A 66 -8.30 0.14 -18.72
C CYS A 66 -9.53 -0.75 -18.47
N SER A 67 -10.51 -0.70 -19.38
CA SER A 67 -11.75 -1.50 -19.28
C SER A 67 -11.47 -3.01 -19.32
N SER A 68 -10.52 -3.45 -20.13
CA SER A 68 -10.17 -4.87 -20.25
C SER A 68 -9.66 -5.45 -18.92
N CYS A 69 -8.74 -4.73 -18.25
CA CYS A 69 -8.22 -5.16 -16.94
C CYS A 69 -9.29 -5.04 -15.83
N TYR A 70 -10.22 -4.08 -15.96
CA TYR A 70 -11.36 -3.99 -15.06
C TYR A 70 -12.30 -5.19 -15.19
N ASP A 71 -12.63 -5.60 -16.41
CA ASP A 71 -13.50 -6.75 -16.68
C ASP A 71 -12.85 -8.06 -16.20
N GLU A 72 -11.53 -8.15 -16.33
CA GLU A 72 -10.78 -9.28 -15.82
C GLU A 72 -10.80 -9.32 -14.28
N LEU A 73 -10.51 -8.21 -13.61
CA LEU A 73 -10.62 -8.10 -12.16
C LEU A 73 -12.02 -8.47 -11.68
N GLU A 74 -13.08 -7.97 -12.36
CA GLU A 74 -14.47 -8.29 -12.02
C GLU A 74 -14.73 -9.79 -12.09
N THR A 75 -14.24 -10.45 -13.13
CA THR A 75 -14.42 -11.89 -13.31
C THR A 75 -13.76 -12.70 -12.19
N TYR A 76 -12.50 -12.39 -11.86
CA TYR A 76 -11.78 -13.07 -10.77
C TYR A 76 -12.41 -12.80 -9.41
N PHE A 77 -12.87 -11.57 -9.18
CA PHE A 77 -13.53 -11.19 -7.93
C PHE A 77 -14.83 -11.96 -7.73
N ILE A 78 -15.67 -12.05 -8.76
CA ILE A 78 -16.93 -12.82 -8.72
C ILE A 78 -16.65 -14.29 -8.39
N VAL A 79 -15.67 -14.91 -9.04
CA VAL A 79 -15.31 -16.31 -8.79
C VAL A 79 -14.83 -16.51 -7.35
N HIS A 80 -13.99 -15.58 -6.85
CA HIS A 80 -13.48 -15.63 -5.49
C HIS A 80 -14.61 -15.53 -4.45
N GLU A 81 -15.48 -14.53 -4.58
CA GLU A 81 -16.63 -14.33 -3.68
C GLU A 81 -17.63 -15.51 -3.73
N ALA A 82 -17.90 -16.03 -4.92
CA ALA A 82 -18.74 -17.19 -5.08
C ALA A 82 -18.17 -18.43 -4.39
N MET A 83 -16.86 -18.65 -4.47
CA MET A 83 -16.19 -19.75 -3.76
C MET A 83 -16.24 -19.57 -2.23
N GLN A 84 -16.13 -18.35 -1.73
CA GLN A 84 -16.24 -18.08 -0.29
C GLN A 84 -17.66 -18.37 0.20
N GLN A 85 -18.68 -17.95 -0.54
CA GLN A 85 -20.09 -18.18 -0.17
C GLN A 85 -20.46 -19.67 -0.15
N LEU A 86 -19.88 -20.47 -1.03
CA LEU A 86 -20.09 -21.94 -1.01
C LEU A 86 -19.50 -22.62 0.23
N ASN A 87 -18.46 -22.03 0.83
CA ASN A 87 -17.85 -22.55 2.05
C ASN A 87 -18.57 -22.07 3.34
N GLU A 88 -19.27 -20.95 3.25
CA GLU A 88 -20.12 -20.45 4.34
C GLU A 88 -21.55 -20.85 3.97
N ASP A 89 -22.21 -21.72 4.72
CA ASP A 89 -23.59 -22.20 4.57
C ASP A 89 -24.64 -21.05 4.60
N SER A 90 -24.32 -19.93 4.01
CA SER A 90 -25.07 -18.68 4.01
C SER A 90 -26.08 -18.68 2.86
N GLY A 91 -27.35 -18.92 3.24
CA GLY A 91 -28.47 -18.91 2.33
C GLY A 91 -28.50 -17.69 1.42
N GLU A 92 -28.63 -18.00 0.13
CA GLU A 92 -29.25 -17.26 -0.96
C GLU A 92 -29.49 -15.75 -0.72
N SER A 93 -28.44 -14.98 -0.59
CA SER A 93 -28.51 -13.56 -0.87
C SER A 93 -27.99 -13.34 -2.28
N VAL A 94 -28.86 -12.85 -3.16
CA VAL A 94 -28.47 -12.36 -4.50
C VAL A 94 -27.62 -11.10 -4.27
N LEU A 95 -26.34 -11.32 -3.95
CA LEU A 95 -25.38 -10.24 -3.79
C LEU A 95 -25.02 -9.70 -5.17
N ASP A 96 -25.20 -8.41 -5.38
CA ASP A 96 -24.68 -7.74 -6.57
C ASP A 96 -23.15 -7.62 -6.43
N PHE A 97 -22.44 -8.63 -6.98
CA PHE A 97 -20.98 -8.71 -6.93
C PHE A 97 -20.30 -7.48 -7.55
N ARG A 98 -20.95 -6.82 -8.50
CA ARG A 98 -20.45 -5.57 -9.08
C ARG A 98 -20.43 -4.43 -8.08
N ASP A 99 -21.46 -4.31 -7.28
CA ASP A 99 -21.52 -3.28 -6.25
C ASP A 99 -20.56 -3.58 -5.09
N LEU A 100 -20.35 -4.87 -4.75
CA LEU A 100 -19.32 -5.28 -3.81
C LEU A 100 -17.92 -4.91 -4.30
N LEU A 101 -17.58 -5.22 -5.54
CA LEU A 101 -16.28 -4.83 -6.12
C LEU A 101 -16.07 -3.31 -6.10
N LYS A 102 -17.08 -2.54 -6.54
CA LYS A 102 -17.01 -1.07 -6.48
C LYS A 102 -16.84 -0.54 -5.06
N GLN A 103 -17.46 -1.20 -4.08
CA GLN A 103 -17.33 -0.83 -2.68
C GLN A 103 -15.94 -1.14 -2.16
N ASP A 104 -15.37 -2.29 -2.54
CA ASP A 104 -14.01 -2.69 -2.17
C ASP A 104 -12.96 -1.76 -2.77
N ILE A 105 -13.05 -1.42 -4.05
CA ILE A 105 -12.18 -0.44 -4.70
C ILE A 105 -12.27 0.93 -4.00
N ARG A 106 -13.47 1.41 -3.65
CA ARG A 106 -13.65 2.67 -2.91
C ARG A 106 -13.06 2.62 -1.50
N LYS A 107 -13.12 1.45 -0.85
CA LYS A 107 -12.52 1.24 0.48
C LYS A 107 -11.00 1.25 0.41
N SER A 108 -10.43 0.57 -0.55
CA SER A 108 -8.98 0.52 -0.81
C SER A 108 -8.42 1.91 -1.12
N ARG A 109 -9.08 2.69 -1.98
CA ARG A 109 -8.69 4.09 -2.25
C ARG A 109 -8.74 4.99 -1.00
N ARG A 110 -9.77 4.86 -0.19
CA ARG A 110 -9.86 5.62 1.08
C ARG A 110 -8.74 5.25 2.04
N TYR A 111 -8.35 3.99 2.06
CA TYR A 111 -7.22 3.52 2.87
C TYR A 111 -5.89 4.11 2.41
N ILE A 112 -5.64 4.13 1.10
CA ILE A 112 -4.45 4.76 0.49
C ILE A 112 -4.38 6.25 0.86
N CYS A 113 -5.47 7.00 0.65
CA CYS A 113 -5.55 8.42 0.97
C CYS A 113 -5.27 8.70 2.45
N LYS A 114 -5.86 7.91 3.37
CA LYS A 114 -5.62 8.06 4.81
C LYS A 114 -4.16 7.82 5.18
N LYS A 115 -3.52 6.80 4.61
CA LYS A 115 -2.12 6.48 4.88
C LYS A 115 -1.17 7.56 4.35
N LYS A 116 -1.44 8.12 3.16
CA LYS A 116 -0.69 9.26 2.62
C LYS A 116 -0.84 10.51 3.48
N LEU A 117 -2.07 10.85 3.86
CA LEU A 117 -2.35 11.99 4.73
C LEU A 117 -1.63 11.86 6.07
N TYR A 118 -1.66 10.67 6.69
CA TYR A 118 -0.97 10.41 7.95
C TYR A 118 0.55 10.61 7.83
N ARG A 119 1.19 10.09 6.76
CA ARG A 119 2.62 10.33 6.50
C ARG A 119 2.92 11.83 6.33
N PHE A 120 2.08 12.55 5.60
CA PHE A 120 2.22 13.99 5.43
C PHE A 120 2.10 14.76 6.76
N CYS A 121 1.11 14.43 7.58
CA CYS A 121 0.91 15.05 8.90
C CYS A 121 2.13 14.81 9.83
N ILE A 122 2.68 13.59 9.85
CA ILE A 122 3.90 13.30 10.64
C ILE A 122 5.07 14.14 10.15
N GLY A 123 5.29 14.21 8.83
CA GLY A 123 6.35 15.04 8.25
C GLY A 123 6.21 16.52 8.63
N ALA A 124 4.99 17.06 8.54
CA ALA A 124 4.71 18.44 8.94
C ALA A 124 4.97 18.69 10.44
N MET A 125 4.57 17.76 11.30
CA MET A 125 4.84 17.85 12.74
C MET A 125 6.32 17.83 13.07
N ILE A 126 7.10 16.96 12.43
CA ILE A 126 8.56 16.91 12.58
C ILE A 126 9.20 18.23 12.12
N CYS A 127 8.74 18.77 10.99
CA CYS A 127 9.25 20.03 10.47
C CYS A 127 8.98 21.21 11.45
N LEU A 128 7.78 21.29 12.01
CA LEU A 128 7.42 22.28 13.02
C LEU A 128 8.29 22.16 14.30
N LEU A 129 8.56 20.93 14.74
CA LEU A 129 9.44 20.72 15.90
C LEU A 129 10.87 21.20 15.61
N ILE A 130 11.42 20.93 14.43
CA ILE A 130 12.75 21.39 14.04
C ILE A 130 12.81 22.92 14.01
N VAL A 131 11.81 23.58 13.42
CA VAL A 131 11.73 25.04 13.37
C VAL A 131 11.64 25.64 14.79
N ALA A 132 10.81 25.06 15.65
CA ALA A 132 10.67 25.51 17.03
C ALA A 132 11.99 25.36 17.82
N LEU A 133 12.70 24.24 17.65
CA LEU A 133 14.01 24.04 18.27
C LEU A 133 15.05 25.03 17.75
N ALA A 134 15.10 25.30 16.45
CA ALA A 134 16.00 26.28 15.87
C ALA A 134 15.72 27.69 16.40
N ALA A 135 14.44 28.09 16.46
CA ALA A 135 14.03 29.36 17.01
C ALA A 135 14.41 29.50 18.51
N PHE A 136 14.23 28.42 19.27
CA PHE A 136 14.63 28.39 20.68
C PHE A 136 16.14 28.53 20.86
N LEU A 137 16.94 27.84 20.04
CA LEU A 137 18.41 27.98 20.09
C LEU A 137 18.84 29.39 19.73
N VAL A 138 18.27 30.03 18.71
CA VAL A 138 18.56 31.42 18.37
C VAL A 138 18.19 32.36 19.52
N TYR A 139 17.03 32.14 20.13
CA TYR A 139 16.61 32.93 21.31
C TYR A 139 17.61 32.81 22.46
N VAL A 140 18.05 31.59 22.81
CA VAL A 140 19.05 31.38 23.86
C VAL A 140 20.38 32.05 23.53
N MET A 141 20.86 31.95 22.28
CA MET A 141 22.08 32.62 21.84
C MET A 141 21.98 34.13 21.95
N MET A 142 20.84 34.72 21.56
CA MET A 142 20.60 36.16 21.72
C MET A 142 20.63 36.61 23.18
N GLN A 143 20.07 35.81 24.10
CA GLN A 143 20.11 36.08 25.54
C GLN A 143 21.53 36.02 26.12
N THR A 144 22.33 35.04 25.70
CA THR A 144 23.72 34.92 26.18
C THR A 144 24.59 36.07 25.69
N VAL A 145 24.38 36.55 24.45
CA VAL A 145 25.13 37.73 23.93
C VAL A 145 24.72 39.01 24.63
N HIS A 146 23.46 39.14 25.07
CA HIS A 146 22.96 40.35 25.75
C HIS A 146 23.41 40.45 27.23
N VAL A 147 23.86 39.33 27.84
CA VAL A 147 24.31 39.27 29.24
C VAL A 147 25.82 39.46 29.35
N LEU A 148 26.59 39.33 28.27
CA LEU A 148 28.02 39.60 28.18
C LEU A 148 28.32 41.07 27.85
#